data_2cbbd2dbf0128c51986e4e299323ee06
#
_entry.id   2cbbd2dbf0128c51986e4e299323ee06
#
_cell.length_a   1.000
_cell.length_b   1.000
_cell.length_c   1.000
_cell.angle_alpha   90.00
_cell.angle_beta   90.00
_cell.angle_gamma   90.00
#
_symmetry.space_group_name_H-M   'P 1'
#
loop_
_entity.id
_entity.type
_entity.pdbx_description
1 polymer ?
#
loop_
_entity_poly.entity_id
_entity_poly.type
_entity_poly.pdbx_seq_one_letter_code
_entity_poly.pdbx_strand_id
1 'polypeptide(L)'
;MARLLFFIQHRLVQLQWTRNTLAAAGGPSPSTLRKAHREDRELAERTLARLDRALGWQAGSAQRVMEGGSPSVGISEQVETAASNIDAALKGGEDSGVRHTAAELRDFLMTVAQQLDRFYTGPARAPGEVADVSAC
;
A
#
# COMPACT_ATOMS: atom_id res chain seq x y z
N MET A 1 -8.79 14.06 9.37
CA MET A 1 -9.43 13.37 8.21
C MET A 1 -8.79 13.69 6.87
N ALA A 2 -8.42 14.93 6.60
CA ALA A 2 -7.81 15.32 5.31
C ALA A 2 -6.54 14.53 4.97
N ARG A 3 -5.68 14.28 5.96
CA ARG A 3 -4.45 13.49 5.78
C ARG A 3 -4.77 12.06 5.34
N LEU A 4 -5.75 11.42 5.96
CA LEU A 4 -6.17 10.07 5.59
C LEU A 4 -6.68 10.03 4.15
N LEU A 5 -7.52 11.00 3.76
CA LEU A 5 -8.02 11.08 2.39
C LEU A 5 -6.89 11.28 1.37
N PHE A 6 -5.88 12.06 1.71
CA PHE A 6 -4.71 12.23 0.85
C PHE A 6 -4.01 10.89 0.59
N PHE A 7 -3.74 10.11 1.62
CA PHE A 7 -3.08 8.81 1.46
C PHE A 7 -3.97 7.78 0.77
N ILE A 8 -5.28 7.80 1.03
CA ILE A 8 -6.23 6.95 0.30
C ILE A 8 -6.17 7.28 -1.19
N GLN A 9 -6.28 8.55 -1.55
CA GLN A 9 -6.25 8.96 -2.96
C GLN A 9 -4.93 8.58 -3.62
N HIS A 10 -3.83 8.80 -2.94
CA HIS A 10 -2.50 8.42 -3.43
C HIS A 10 -2.43 6.91 -3.71
N ARG A 11 -2.93 6.09 -2.79
CA ARG A 11 -2.95 4.64 -2.95
C ARG A 11 -3.88 4.20 -4.08
N LEU A 12 -5.04 4.82 -4.21
CA LEU A 12 -5.97 4.52 -5.30
C LEU A 12 -5.36 4.80 -6.66
N VAL A 13 -4.59 5.88 -6.79
CA VAL A 13 -3.84 6.18 -8.02
C VAL A 13 -2.82 5.07 -8.31
N GLN A 14 -2.06 4.63 -7.31
CA GLN A 14 -1.11 3.53 -7.47
C GLN A 14 -1.79 2.24 -7.93
N LEU A 15 -2.96 1.92 -7.38
CA LEU A 15 -3.72 0.72 -7.71
C LEU A 15 -4.56 0.89 -8.98
N GLN A 16 -4.66 2.10 -9.52
CA GLN A 16 -5.55 2.44 -10.63
C GLN A 16 -7.02 2.12 -10.29
N TRP A 17 -7.40 2.39 -9.07
CA TRP A 17 -8.75 2.17 -8.55
C TRP A 17 -9.52 3.48 -8.43
N THR A 18 -10.84 3.37 -8.53
CA THR A 18 -11.78 4.43 -8.14
C THR A 18 -12.20 4.25 -6.69
N ARG A 19 -12.86 5.25 -6.12
CA ARG A 19 -13.46 5.13 -4.78
C ARG A 19 -14.55 4.06 -4.73
N ASN A 20 -15.26 3.85 -5.83
CA ASN A 20 -16.24 2.77 -5.93
C ASN A 20 -15.56 1.39 -5.91
N THR A 21 -14.41 1.25 -6.55
CA THR A 21 -13.61 0.03 -6.50
C THR A 21 -13.15 -0.26 -5.09
N LEU A 22 -12.75 0.76 -4.34
CA LEU A 22 -12.39 0.63 -2.93
C LEU A 22 -13.56 0.09 -2.10
N ALA A 23 -14.75 0.62 -2.30
CA ALA A 23 -15.94 0.15 -1.61
C ALA A 23 -16.25 -1.32 -1.97
N ALA A 24 -16.12 -1.68 -3.24
CA ALA A 24 -16.30 -3.06 -3.69
C ALA A 24 -15.27 -4.02 -3.09
N ALA A 25 -14.07 -3.55 -2.81
CA ALA A 25 -13.01 -4.33 -2.16
C ALA A 25 -13.19 -4.47 -0.63
N GLY A 26 -14.26 -3.93 -0.08
CA GLY A 26 -14.56 -4.01 1.35
C GLY A 26 -14.22 -2.77 2.15
N GLY A 27 -13.74 -1.73 1.52
CA GLY A 27 -13.47 -0.44 2.16
C GLY A 27 -14.72 0.40 2.38
N PRO A 28 -14.59 1.59 2.98
CA PRO A 28 -15.71 2.49 3.17
C PRO A 28 -16.23 3.05 1.84
N SER A 29 -17.52 3.36 1.79
CA SER A 29 -18.14 3.95 0.61
C SER A 29 -17.68 5.40 0.40
N PRO A 30 -17.76 5.92 -0.83
CA PRO A 30 -17.42 7.31 -1.10
C PRO A 30 -18.24 8.29 -0.25
N SER A 31 -19.51 7.99 0.00
CA SER A 31 -20.37 8.82 0.83
C SER A 31 -19.92 8.84 2.29
N THR A 32 -19.48 7.70 2.83
CA THR A 32 -18.94 7.60 4.18
C THR A 32 -17.69 8.47 4.33
N LEU A 33 -16.79 8.41 3.36
CA LEU A 33 -15.56 9.20 3.38
C LEU A 33 -15.86 10.70 3.27
N ARG A 34 -16.76 11.08 2.39
CA ARG A 34 -17.16 12.50 2.24
C ARG A 34 -17.80 13.04 3.50
N LYS A 35 -18.68 12.26 4.12
CA LYS A 35 -19.36 12.65 5.34
C LYS A 35 -18.37 12.83 6.49
N ALA A 36 -17.46 11.88 6.67
CA ALA A 36 -16.42 11.96 7.70
C ALA A 36 -15.52 13.19 7.50
N HIS A 37 -15.16 13.48 6.26
CA HIS A 37 -14.34 14.65 5.95
C HIS A 37 -15.07 15.96 6.22
N ARG A 38 -16.33 16.06 5.78
CA ARG A 38 -17.14 17.26 5.97
C ARG A 38 -17.42 17.58 7.43
N GLU A 39 -17.64 16.53 8.24
CA GLU A 39 -17.91 16.66 9.67
C GLU A 39 -16.63 16.68 10.52
N ASP A 40 -15.46 16.56 9.88
CA ASP A 40 -14.14 16.41 10.51
C ASP A 40 -14.16 15.36 11.63
N ARG A 41 -14.76 14.22 11.31
CA ARG A 41 -15.01 13.14 12.24
C ARG A 41 -14.09 11.98 11.98
N GLU A 42 -13.58 11.38 13.04
CA GLU A 42 -12.77 10.16 12.91
C GLU A 42 -13.65 8.98 12.47
N LEU A 43 -13.06 8.11 11.67
CA LEU A 43 -13.68 6.86 11.30
C LEU A 43 -13.58 5.86 12.46
N ALA A 44 -14.59 5.00 12.59
CA ALA A 44 -14.59 3.94 13.59
C ALA A 44 -13.40 2.99 13.33
N GLU A 45 -12.86 2.43 14.40
CA GLU A 45 -11.73 1.49 14.33
C GLU A 45 -11.97 0.35 13.35
N ARG A 46 -13.18 -0.20 13.34
CA ARG A 46 -13.57 -1.25 12.38
C ARG A 46 -13.47 -0.77 10.93
N THR A 47 -13.86 0.46 10.66
CA THR A 47 -13.77 1.05 9.32
C THR A 47 -12.32 1.26 8.91
N LEU A 48 -11.48 1.72 9.83
CA LEU A 48 -10.04 1.86 9.59
C LEU A 48 -9.38 0.51 9.30
N ALA A 49 -9.74 -0.54 10.04
CA ALA A 49 -9.24 -1.88 9.78
C ALA A 49 -9.66 -2.43 8.40
N ARG A 50 -10.89 -2.15 8.00
CA ARG A 50 -11.38 -2.51 6.66
C ARG A 50 -10.65 -1.76 5.57
N LEU A 51 -10.32 -0.49 5.82
CA LEU A 51 -9.56 0.33 4.90
C LEU A 51 -8.14 -0.21 4.71
N ASP A 52 -7.45 -0.55 5.80
CA ASP A 52 -6.12 -1.16 5.73
C ASP A 52 -6.15 -2.42 4.86
N ARG A 53 -7.11 -3.28 5.09
CA ARG A 53 -7.23 -4.55 4.36
C ARG A 53 -7.54 -4.32 2.88
N ALA A 54 -8.45 -3.40 2.57
CA ALA A 54 -8.85 -3.13 1.20
C ALA A 54 -7.72 -2.50 0.38
N LEU A 55 -6.93 -1.63 0.99
CA LEU A 55 -5.82 -0.93 0.32
C LEU A 55 -4.50 -1.71 0.34
N GLY A 56 -4.46 -2.88 0.99
CA GLY A 56 -3.23 -3.64 1.16
C GLY A 56 -2.23 -2.97 2.10
N TRP A 57 -2.70 -2.12 2.97
CA TRP A 57 -1.87 -1.53 4.02
C TRP A 57 -1.67 -2.52 5.16
N GLN A 58 -0.54 -2.39 5.85
CA GLN A 58 -0.32 -3.14 7.08
C GLN A 58 -1.35 -2.73 8.14
N ALA A 59 -1.75 -3.69 8.98
CA ALA A 59 -2.73 -3.45 10.03
C ALA A 59 -2.30 -2.26 10.92
N GLY A 60 -3.24 -1.35 11.18
CA GLY A 60 -2.98 -0.16 11.96
C GLY A 60 -2.47 1.04 11.17
N SER A 61 -2.26 0.91 9.87
CA SER A 61 -1.76 2.02 9.04
C SER A 61 -2.73 3.19 8.98
N ALA A 62 -4.02 2.95 8.78
CA ALA A 62 -5.02 4.01 8.73
C ALA A 62 -5.10 4.77 10.06
N GLN A 63 -5.05 4.06 11.18
CA GLN A 63 -4.99 4.67 12.50
C GLN A 63 -3.75 5.54 12.66
N ARG A 64 -2.61 5.04 12.23
CA ARG A 64 -1.34 5.76 12.29
C ARG A 64 -1.39 7.06 11.46
N VAL A 65 -2.02 7.02 10.30
CA VAL A 65 -2.23 8.22 9.46
C VAL A 65 -3.11 9.23 10.18
N MET A 66 -4.17 8.78 10.86
CA MET A 66 -5.03 9.66 11.66
C MET A 66 -4.25 10.34 12.79
N GLU A 67 -3.22 9.69 13.31
CA GLU A 67 -2.34 10.21 14.36
C GLU A 67 -1.17 11.05 13.82
N GLY A 68 -1.14 11.31 12.51
CA GLY A 68 -0.11 12.13 11.88
C GLY A 68 1.04 11.35 11.23
N GLY A 69 0.98 10.02 11.24
CA GLY A 69 1.97 9.15 10.61
C GLY A 69 1.71 8.90 9.13
N SER A 70 2.32 7.85 8.61
CA SER A 70 2.19 7.42 7.23
C SER A 70 1.79 5.94 7.17
N PRO A 71 1.08 5.50 6.12
CA PRO A 71 0.74 4.10 5.97
C PRO A 71 1.96 3.28 5.59
N SER A 72 1.92 1.99 5.87
CA SER A 72 2.95 1.04 5.48
C SER A 72 2.36 -0.01 4.56
N VAL A 73 3.08 -0.29 3.47
CA VAL A 73 2.75 -1.34 2.52
C VAL A 73 3.92 -2.32 2.49
N GLY A 74 3.65 -3.62 2.32
CA GLY A 74 4.71 -4.60 2.18
C GLY A 74 5.60 -4.28 0.98
N ILE A 75 6.90 -4.56 1.10
CA ILE A 75 7.87 -4.26 0.04
C ILE A 75 7.53 -5.03 -1.23
N SER A 76 7.16 -6.30 -1.11
CA SER A 76 6.77 -7.12 -2.24
C SER A 76 5.58 -6.54 -3.00
N GLU A 77 4.59 -6.02 -2.31
CA GLU A 77 3.42 -5.40 -2.92
C GLU A 77 3.76 -4.09 -3.63
N GLN A 78 4.66 -3.29 -3.05
CA GLN A 78 5.14 -2.07 -3.71
C GLN A 78 5.83 -2.39 -5.04
N VAL A 79 6.68 -3.41 -5.05
CA VAL A 79 7.39 -3.85 -6.25
C VAL A 79 6.41 -4.44 -7.27
N GLU A 80 5.43 -5.19 -6.83
CA GLU A 80 4.39 -5.75 -7.69
C GLU A 80 3.58 -4.66 -8.38
N THR A 81 3.21 -3.64 -7.64
CA THR A 81 2.51 -2.47 -8.20
C THR A 81 3.38 -1.74 -9.23
N ALA A 82 4.65 -1.51 -8.90
CA ALA A 82 5.59 -0.87 -9.80
C ALA A 82 5.83 -1.71 -11.07
N ALA A 83 5.97 -3.02 -10.91
CA ALA A 83 6.14 -3.94 -12.03
C ALA A 83 4.91 -3.96 -12.95
N SER A 84 3.71 -3.93 -12.39
CA SER A 84 2.47 -3.86 -13.16
C SER A 84 2.36 -2.55 -13.95
N ASN A 85 2.79 -1.45 -13.36
CA ASN A 85 2.82 -0.15 -14.04
C ASN A 85 3.83 -0.13 -15.20
N ILE A 86 4.99 -0.76 -15.01
CA ILE A 86 5.99 -0.91 -16.07
C ILE A 86 5.42 -1.75 -17.21
N ASP A 87 4.80 -2.89 -16.90
CA ASP A 87 4.17 -3.76 -17.90
C ASP A 87 3.11 -3.00 -18.72
N ALA A 88 2.26 -2.23 -18.04
CA ALA A 88 1.23 -1.43 -18.69
C ALA A 88 1.84 -0.36 -19.62
N ALA A 89 2.91 0.30 -19.20
CA ALA A 89 3.61 1.30 -20.02
C ALA A 89 4.27 0.67 -21.25
N LEU A 90 4.76 -0.56 -21.14
CA LEU A 90 5.45 -1.26 -22.22
C LEU A 90 4.51 -1.97 -23.21
N LYS A 91 3.23 -2.15 -22.87
CA LYS A 91 2.25 -2.81 -23.74
C LYS A 91 2.08 -2.13 -25.10
N GLY A 92 2.38 -0.84 -25.21
CA GLY A 92 2.34 -0.10 -26.47
C GLY A 92 3.64 -0.11 -27.24
N GLY A 93 4.72 -0.67 -26.71
CA GLY A 93 6.04 -0.69 -27.35
C GLY A 93 6.23 -1.90 -28.27
N GLU A 94 6.82 -1.68 -29.45
CA GLU A 94 7.09 -2.74 -30.40
C GLU A 94 8.45 -3.41 -30.19
N ASP A 95 9.30 -2.88 -29.32
CA ASP A 95 10.65 -3.39 -29.10
C ASP A 95 10.63 -4.56 -28.11
N SER A 96 10.74 -5.77 -28.65
CA SER A 96 10.75 -7.00 -27.88
C SER A 96 11.97 -7.12 -26.95
N GLY A 97 13.10 -6.48 -27.31
CA GLY A 97 14.31 -6.47 -26.47
C GLY A 97 14.10 -5.69 -25.18
N VAL A 98 13.46 -4.52 -25.26
CA VAL A 98 13.13 -3.70 -24.08
C VAL A 98 12.14 -4.43 -23.19
N ARG A 99 11.14 -5.09 -23.76
CA ARG A 99 10.17 -5.88 -23.00
C ARG A 99 10.84 -7.02 -22.23
N HIS A 100 11.77 -7.71 -22.86
CA HIS A 100 12.48 -8.83 -22.25
C HIS A 100 13.32 -8.34 -21.05
N THR A 101 14.05 -7.25 -21.24
CA THR A 101 14.87 -6.65 -20.16
C THR A 101 13.99 -6.15 -19.00
N ALA A 102 12.84 -5.55 -19.31
CA ALA A 102 11.90 -5.09 -18.28
C ALA A 102 11.31 -6.26 -17.50
N ALA A 103 10.97 -7.36 -18.17
CA ALA A 103 10.47 -8.57 -17.51
C ALA A 103 11.52 -9.19 -16.61
N GLU A 104 12.77 -9.26 -17.04
CA GLU A 104 13.88 -9.76 -16.22
C GLU A 104 14.10 -8.88 -14.98
N LEU A 105 14.08 -7.57 -15.15
CA LEU A 105 14.21 -6.62 -14.04
C LEU A 105 13.06 -6.77 -13.05
N ARG A 106 11.83 -6.92 -13.56
CA ARG A 106 10.66 -7.15 -12.73
C ARG A 106 10.82 -8.41 -11.89
N ASP A 107 11.21 -9.52 -12.49
CA ASP A 107 11.38 -10.79 -11.80
C ASP A 107 12.49 -10.71 -10.75
N PHE A 108 13.58 -10.03 -11.05
CA PHE A 108 14.66 -9.77 -10.11
C PHE A 108 14.17 -8.94 -8.91
N LEU A 109 13.45 -7.83 -9.17
CA LEU A 109 12.91 -6.97 -8.12
C LEU A 109 11.91 -7.71 -7.24
N MET A 110 11.04 -8.53 -7.84
CA MET A 110 10.09 -9.34 -7.09
C MET A 110 10.80 -10.34 -6.17
N THR A 111 11.83 -11.00 -6.66
CA THR A 111 12.63 -11.95 -5.88
C THR A 111 13.29 -11.26 -4.69
N VAL A 112 13.93 -10.12 -4.92
CA VAL A 112 14.58 -9.33 -3.86
C VAL A 112 13.56 -8.85 -2.83
N ALA A 113 12.42 -8.33 -3.28
CA ALA A 113 11.36 -7.85 -2.41
C ALA A 113 10.79 -8.95 -1.51
N GLN A 114 10.58 -10.15 -2.07
CA GLN A 114 10.12 -11.31 -1.29
C GLN A 114 11.14 -11.72 -0.23
N GLN A 115 12.43 -11.68 -0.56
CA GLN A 115 13.48 -11.97 0.41
C GLN A 115 13.52 -10.92 1.52
N LEU A 116 13.39 -9.64 1.18
CA LEU A 116 13.36 -8.55 2.16
C LEU A 116 12.11 -8.64 3.05
N ASP A 117 10.96 -8.96 2.50
CA ASP A 117 9.74 -9.14 3.29
C ASP A 117 9.89 -10.27 4.31
N ARG A 118 10.51 -11.38 3.94
CA ARG A 118 10.80 -12.46 4.89
C ARG A 118 11.71 -12.01 6.03
N PHE A 119 12.62 -11.09 5.73
CA PHE A 119 13.58 -10.59 6.71
C PHE A 119 12.93 -9.60 7.70
N TYR A 120 12.06 -8.71 7.19
CA TYR A 120 11.49 -7.62 7.97
C TYR A 120 10.08 -7.89 8.50
N THR A 121 9.34 -8.80 7.87
CA THR A 121 7.99 -9.19 8.32
C THR A 121 7.96 -10.55 9.01
N GLY A 122 9.10 -11.04 9.46
CA GLY A 122 9.19 -12.21 10.32
C GLY A 122 8.32 -12.05 11.57
N PRO A 123 8.21 -13.10 12.40
CA PRO A 123 7.30 -13.09 13.56
C PRO A 123 7.43 -11.77 14.32
N ALA A 124 6.27 -11.22 14.69
CA ALA A 124 6.13 -9.88 15.27
C ALA A 124 7.25 -9.58 16.27
N ARG A 125 8.16 -8.71 15.90
CA ARG A 125 9.20 -8.24 16.80
C ARG A 125 8.56 -7.36 17.85
N ALA A 126 8.87 -7.64 19.09
CA ALA A 126 8.50 -6.75 20.17
C ALA A 126 9.15 -5.37 19.92
N PRO A 127 8.50 -4.26 20.31
CA PRO A 127 9.02 -2.93 20.05
C PRO A 127 10.43 -2.65 20.56
N GLY A 128 10.94 -3.44 21.50
CA GLY A 128 12.30 -3.30 22.02
C GLY A 128 13.41 -4.00 21.23
N GLU A 129 13.07 -4.91 20.31
CA GLU A 129 14.09 -5.70 19.60
C GLU A 129 14.87 -4.89 18.55
N VAL A 130 14.28 -3.83 18.05
CA VAL A 130 14.95 -2.94 17.10
C VAL A 130 16.13 -2.22 17.73
N ALA A 131 16.04 -1.90 19.02
CA ALA A 131 17.11 -1.24 19.76
C ALA A 131 18.33 -2.15 19.94
N ASP A 132 18.12 -3.47 20.06
CA ASP A 132 19.21 -4.45 20.20
C ASP A 132 20.04 -4.54 18.93
N VAL A 133 19.43 -4.44 17.76
CA VAL A 133 20.11 -4.46 16.47
C VAL A 133 21.00 -3.23 16.31
N SER A 134 20.57 -2.09 16.81
CA SER A 134 21.34 -0.85 16.73
C SER A 134 22.43 -0.76 17.79
N ALA A 135 22.40 -1.58 18.82
CA ALA A 135 23.43 -1.65 19.84
C ALA A 135 24.67 -2.45 19.41
N CYS A 136 24.59 -3.15 18.31
CA CYS A 136 25.72 -3.84 17.68
C CYS A 136 26.45 -2.91 16.72
#